data_a2129a40f12d25558acbd4d14bf297de
#
_entry.id   a2129a40f12d25558acbd4d14bf297de
#
_cell.length_a   1.000
_cell.length_b   1.000
_cell.length_c   1.000
_cell.angle_alpha   90.00
_cell.angle_beta   90.00
_cell.angle_gamma   90.00
#
_symmetry.space_group_name_H-M   'P 1'
#
loop_
_entity.id
_entity.type
_entity.pdbx_description
1 polymer ?
#
loop_
_entity_poly.entity_id
_entity_poly.type
_entity_poly.pdbx_seq_one_letter_code
_entity_poly.pdbx_strand_id
1 'polypeptide(L)'
;MERKDRSIHVYDGAAETFPCPYGEPMPDLPTNWLLSAPSGQGKTQILLNIALKFYKGMFARIWIFCPSIFLDPQYKPLRDVLEKMCDQTKEPLMFEELDQGVLGKILDDQRKIVEECRKRKMKAPNVCIILDDLGDQGDVLASRRGGKSGGSWLTTLACRGRHMQVSWILFGAEAQPSRSDSEG
;
A
#
# COMPACT_ATOMS: atom_id res chain seq x y z
N MET A 1 40.95 5.91 -27.28
CA MET A 1 40.39 5.52 -25.97
C MET A 1 38.88 5.40 -26.15
N GLU A 2 38.37 4.18 -26.42
CA GLU A 2 36.95 3.93 -26.66
C GLU A 2 36.18 4.21 -25.40
N ARG A 3 35.15 5.06 -25.48
CA ARG A 3 34.19 5.25 -24.41
C ARG A 3 33.41 3.95 -24.26
N LYS A 4 33.65 3.20 -23.20
CA LYS A 4 32.79 2.07 -22.83
C LYS A 4 31.34 2.58 -22.74
N ASP A 5 30.47 1.92 -23.49
CA ASP A 5 29.02 2.15 -23.41
C ASP A 5 28.58 1.95 -21.95
N ARG A 6 27.98 2.99 -21.37
CA ARG A 6 27.46 3.02 -20.00
C ARG A 6 25.96 2.90 -19.97
N SER A 7 25.34 2.53 -21.09
CA SER A 7 23.90 2.30 -21.14
C SER A 7 23.51 1.16 -20.21
N ILE A 8 22.43 1.35 -19.48
CA ILE A 8 21.82 0.31 -18.65
C ILE A 8 21.06 -0.61 -19.59
N HIS A 9 21.46 -1.86 -19.64
CA HIS A 9 20.73 -2.87 -20.39
C HIS A 9 19.52 -3.34 -19.58
N VAL A 10 18.33 -3.19 -20.15
CA VAL A 10 17.09 -3.71 -19.55
C VAL A 10 16.87 -5.11 -20.06
N TYR A 11 16.91 -6.09 -19.17
CA TYR A 11 16.64 -7.49 -19.51
C TYR A 11 15.13 -7.76 -19.53
N ASP A 12 14.71 -8.65 -20.43
CA ASP A 12 13.33 -9.13 -20.49
C ASP A 12 12.90 -9.77 -19.16
N GLY A 13 11.67 -9.51 -18.74
CA GLY A 13 11.14 -9.99 -17.47
C GLY A 13 10.98 -8.91 -16.40
N ALA A 14 11.11 -7.64 -16.76
CA ALA A 14 10.71 -6.53 -15.90
C ALA A 14 9.26 -6.70 -15.43
N ALA A 15 9.00 -6.36 -14.18
CA ALA A 15 7.65 -6.38 -13.64
C ALA A 15 6.74 -5.49 -14.49
N GLU A 16 5.54 -5.98 -14.78
CA GLU A 16 4.55 -5.22 -15.54
C GLU A 16 4.18 -3.96 -14.79
N THR A 17 4.24 -2.81 -15.46
CA THR A 17 3.89 -1.51 -14.88
C THR A 17 2.64 -0.93 -15.56
N PHE A 18 1.95 -0.05 -14.82
CA PHE A 18 0.78 0.66 -15.29
C PHE A 18 1.05 2.16 -15.14
N PRO A 19 1.19 2.89 -16.24
CA PRO A 19 1.54 4.30 -16.20
C PRO A 19 0.48 5.12 -15.48
N CYS A 20 0.92 6.06 -14.65
CA CYS A 20 0.03 7.00 -14.00
C CYS A 20 -0.51 8.00 -15.02
N PRO A 21 -1.84 8.23 -15.09
CA PRO A 21 -2.44 9.16 -16.04
C PRO A 21 -1.96 10.61 -15.91
N TYR A 22 -1.45 10.98 -14.74
CA TYR A 22 -0.94 12.32 -14.46
C TYR A 22 0.55 12.50 -14.81
N GLY A 23 1.26 11.40 -15.15
CA GLY A 23 2.70 11.47 -15.41
C GLY A 23 3.51 11.93 -14.20
N GLU A 24 4.71 12.43 -14.44
CA GLU A 24 5.57 12.94 -13.36
C GLU A 24 4.91 14.08 -12.57
N PRO A 25 5.10 14.15 -11.24
CA PRO A 25 5.97 13.30 -10.41
C PRO A 25 5.30 12.02 -9.88
N MET A 26 4.17 11.61 -10.40
CA MET A 26 3.44 10.44 -9.91
C MET A 26 4.03 9.16 -10.49
N PRO A 27 4.53 8.23 -9.64
CA PRO A 27 5.12 6.99 -10.12
C PRO A 27 4.09 6.04 -10.75
N ASP A 28 4.56 5.18 -11.65
CA ASP A 28 3.78 4.10 -12.21
C ASP A 28 3.45 3.03 -11.16
N LEU A 29 2.32 2.33 -11.36
CA LEU A 29 1.94 1.21 -10.50
C LEU A 29 2.63 -0.11 -10.93
N PRO A 30 2.90 -1.00 -10.00
CA PRO A 30 2.70 -0.90 -8.55
C PRO A 30 3.75 -0.02 -7.89
N THR A 31 3.32 0.78 -6.92
CA THR A 31 4.18 1.72 -6.19
C THR A 31 3.97 1.67 -4.69
N ASN A 32 4.96 2.13 -3.95
CA ASN A 32 4.96 2.12 -2.49
C ASN A 32 5.10 3.56 -1.98
N TRP A 33 4.20 3.94 -1.08
CA TRP A 33 4.21 5.26 -0.46
C TRP A 33 4.42 5.14 1.04
N LEU A 34 5.45 5.79 1.53
CA LEU A 34 5.65 6.03 2.95
C LEU A 34 5.48 7.52 3.20
N LEU A 35 4.45 7.88 3.94
CA LEU A 35 4.12 9.26 4.27
C LEU A 35 4.26 9.45 5.78
N SER A 36 5.13 10.35 6.20
CA SER A 36 5.35 10.70 7.59
C SER A 36 5.14 12.20 7.78
N ALA A 37 4.26 12.55 8.70
CA ALA A 37 4.04 13.93 9.12
C ALA A 37 3.32 13.97 10.47
N PRO A 38 3.47 15.03 11.25
CA PRO A 38 2.71 15.23 12.48
C PRO A 38 1.19 15.18 12.25
N SER A 39 0.43 14.97 13.33
CA SER A 39 -1.03 15.03 13.27
C SER A 39 -1.51 16.40 12.78
N GLY A 40 -2.60 16.44 12.03
CA GLY A 40 -3.18 17.69 11.50
C GLY A 40 -2.49 18.27 10.27
N GLN A 41 -1.42 17.68 9.76
CA GLN A 41 -0.67 18.18 8.59
C GLN A 41 -1.21 17.67 7.24
N GLY A 42 -2.45 17.22 7.19
CA GLY A 42 -3.12 16.86 5.94
C GLY A 42 -2.76 15.48 5.37
N LYS A 43 -2.22 14.55 6.16
CA LYS A 43 -1.91 13.18 5.73
C LYS A 43 -3.10 12.52 5.03
N THR A 44 -4.27 12.54 5.67
CA THR A 44 -5.51 11.97 5.13
C THR A 44 -5.90 12.62 3.79
N GLN A 45 -5.69 13.93 3.64
CA GLN A 45 -5.96 14.62 2.37
C GLN A 45 -5.03 14.16 1.25
N ILE A 46 -3.76 13.91 1.56
CA ILE A 46 -2.80 13.36 0.60
C ILE A 46 -3.23 11.94 0.20
N LEU A 47 -3.59 11.09 1.16
CA LEU A 47 -4.11 9.76 0.91
C LEU A 47 -5.30 9.78 -0.05
N LEU A 48 -6.30 10.61 0.24
CA LEU A 48 -7.50 10.72 -0.60
C LEU A 48 -7.15 11.17 -2.02
N ASN A 49 -6.24 12.11 -2.18
CA ASN A 49 -5.79 12.53 -3.50
C ASN A 49 -5.04 11.40 -4.24
N ILE A 50 -4.17 10.67 -3.57
CA ILE A 50 -3.47 9.53 -4.16
C ILE A 50 -4.49 8.49 -4.62
N ALA A 51 -5.35 8.00 -3.72
CA ALA A 51 -6.25 6.89 -4.00
C ALA A 51 -7.42 7.26 -4.95
N LEU A 52 -8.02 8.45 -4.76
CA LEU A 52 -9.27 8.81 -5.42
C LEU A 52 -9.13 9.75 -6.61
N LYS A 53 -7.98 10.42 -6.75
CA LYS A 53 -7.73 11.34 -7.86
C LYS A 53 -6.63 10.81 -8.77
N PHE A 54 -5.40 10.69 -8.27
CA PHE A 54 -4.24 10.35 -9.12
C PHE A 54 -4.31 8.92 -9.66
N TYR A 55 -4.72 7.95 -8.86
CA TYR A 55 -4.87 6.55 -9.29
C TYR A 55 -6.33 6.10 -9.36
N LYS A 56 -7.24 7.03 -9.61
CA LYS A 56 -8.67 6.73 -9.74
C LYS A 56 -8.92 5.65 -10.79
N GLY A 57 -9.55 4.56 -10.37
CA GLY A 57 -9.92 3.45 -11.26
C GLY A 57 -8.77 2.54 -11.69
N MET A 58 -7.55 2.79 -11.19
CA MET A 58 -6.40 1.95 -11.52
C MET A 58 -6.25 0.73 -10.60
N PHE A 59 -6.90 0.73 -9.44
CA PHE A 59 -6.90 -0.39 -8.52
C PHE A 59 -8.17 -1.22 -8.68
N ALA A 60 -7.99 -2.52 -8.90
CA ALA A 60 -9.11 -3.47 -8.92
C ALA A 60 -9.71 -3.67 -7.52
N ARG A 61 -8.90 -3.54 -6.47
CA ARG A 61 -9.31 -3.56 -5.07
C ARG A 61 -8.44 -2.62 -4.25
N ILE A 62 -9.03 -2.04 -3.23
CA ILE A 62 -8.34 -1.25 -2.22
C ILE A 62 -8.76 -1.78 -0.86
N TRP A 63 -7.81 -2.24 -0.04
CA TRP A 63 -8.05 -2.57 1.36
C TRP A 63 -7.46 -1.47 2.22
N ILE A 64 -8.18 -1.11 3.27
CA ILE A 64 -7.69 -0.15 4.28
C ILE A 64 -7.76 -0.76 5.67
N PHE A 65 -6.67 -0.64 6.40
CA PHE A 65 -6.56 -0.92 7.82
C PHE A 65 -6.35 0.42 8.53
N CYS A 66 -7.36 0.89 9.24
CA CYS A 66 -7.36 2.21 9.88
C CYS A 66 -8.39 2.25 11.01
N PRO A 67 -7.97 2.36 12.29
CA PRO A 67 -8.87 2.43 13.45
C PRO A 67 -9.91 3.55 13.36
N SER A 68 -9.55 4.66 12.76
CA SER A 68 -10.41 5.83 12.63
C SER A 68 -11.28 5.85 11.36
N ILE A 69 -11.27 4.79 10.54
CA ILE A 69 -11.95 4.76 9.23
C ILE A 69 -13.44 5.09 9.30
N PHE A 70 -14.13 4.66 10.35
CA PHE A 70 -15.56 4.95 10.55
C PHE A 70 -15.82 6.15 11.46
N LEU A 71 -14.83 6.58 12.23
CA LEU A 71 -14.96 7.66 13.21
C LEU A 71 -14.68 9.03 12.61
N ASP A 72 -13.63 9.14 11.76
CA ASP A 72 -13.23 10.41 11.16
C ASP A 72 -14.04 10.68 9.87
N PRO A 73 -14.81 11.80 9.83
CA PRO A 73 -15.57 12.21 8.65
C PRO A 73 -14.72 12.43 7.39
N GLN A 74 -13.43 12.70 7.53
CA GLN A 74 -12.54 12.93 6.40
C GLN A 74 -12.43 11.71 5.49
N TYR A 75 -12.60 10.48 6.01
CA TYR A 75 -12.59 9.26 5.21
C TYR A 75 -13.87 8.99 4.43
N LYS A 76 -14.92 9.82 4.61
CA LYS A 76 -16.20 9.60 3.92
C LYS A 76 -16.04 9.39 2.40
N PRO A 77 -15.27 10.19 1.64
CA PRO A 77 -15.11 9.98 0.21
C PRO A 77 -14.49 8.63 -0.15
N LEU A 78 -13.56 8.14 0.68
CA LEU A 78 -12.94 6.83 0.49
C LEU A 78 -13.91 5.71 0.83
N ARG A 79 -14.66 5.82 1.96
CA ARG A 79 -15.69 4.85 2.32
C ARG A 79 -16.73 4.70 1.22
N ASP A 80 -17.25 5.80 0.67
CA ASP A 80 -18.25 5.78 -0.40
C ASP A 80 -17.76 5.00 -1.65
N VAL A 81 -16.46 5.03 -1.94
CA VAL A 81 -15.85 4.25 -3.03
C VAL A 81 -15.66 2.79 -2.62
N LEU A 82 -15.17 2.54 -1.41
CA LEU A 82 -14.93 1.17 -0.92
C LEU A 82 -16.22 0.40 -0.72
N GLU A 83 -17.30 1.03 -0.26
CA GLU A 83 -18.63 0.41 -0.17
C GLU A 83 -19.12 -0.10 -1.53
N LYS A 84 -18.97 0.70 -2.58
CA LYS A 84 -19.31 0.26 -3.95
C LYS A 84 -18.43 -0.91 -4.42
N MET A 85 -17.15 -0.91 -4.05
CA MET A 85 -16.26 -2.04 -4.35
C MET A 85 -16.67 -3.28 -3.55
N CYS A 86 -17.01 -3.15 -2.25
CA CYS A 86 -17.53 -4.24 -1.43
C CYS A 86 -18.79 -4.89 -2.04
N ASP A 87 -19.71 -4.05 -2.52
CA ASP A 87 -20.94 -4.54 -3.17
C ASP A 87 -20.64 -5.35 -4.43
N GLN A 88 -19.64 -4.97 -5.18
CA GLN A 88 -19.23 -5.68 -6.40
C GLN A 88 -18.46 -6.96 -6.11
N THR A 89 -17.53 -6.92 -5.15
CA THR A 89 -16.64 -8.06 -4.86
C THR A 89 -17.19 -9.02 -3.82
N LYS A 90 -18.16 -8.56 -3.00
CA LYS A 90 -18.70 -9.28 -1.83
C LYS A 90 -17.62 -9.61 -0.78
N GLU A 91 -16.57 -8.78 -0.72
CA GLU A 91 -15.45 -8.93 0.20
C GLU A 91 -15.35 -7.68 1.11
N PRO A 92 -15.01 -7.84 2.40
CA PRO A 92 -14.74 -6.70 3.25
C PRO A 92 -13.43 -6.02 2.81
N LEU A 93 -13.46 -4.70 2.68
CA LEU A 93 -12.32 -3.90 2.26
C LEU A 93 -11.86 -2.90 3.32
N MET A 94 -12.64 -2.69 4.39
CA MET A 94 -12.36 -1.75 5.47
C MET A 94 -12.23 -2.49 6.79
N PHE A 95 -11.13 -2.23 7.51
CA PHE A 95 -10.79 -2.88 8.76
C PHE A 95 -10.31 -1.83 9.77
N GLU A 96 -10.84 -1.87 11.00
CA GLU A 96 -10.44 -0.98 12.10
C GLU A 96 -9.14 -1.46 12.78
N GLU A 97 -8.77 -2.72 12.58
CA GLU A 97 -7.57 -3.32 13.15
C GLU A 97 -6.73 -3.99 12.07
N LEU A 98 -5.42 -4.02 12.28
CA LEU A 98 -4.49 -4.73 11.41
C LEU A 98 -4.45 -6.22 11.79
N ASP A 99 -5.27 -7.02 11.13
CA ASP A 99 -5.26 -8.46 11.27
C ASP A 99 -4.23 -9.10 10.32
N GLN A 100 -3.22 -9.76 10.90
CA GLN A 100 -2.17 -10.45 10.16
C GLN A 100 -2.70 -11.60 9.30
N GLY A 101 -3.76 -12.28 9.75
CA GLY A 101 -4.39 -13.37 9.01
C GLY A 101 -5.09 -12.86 7.75
N VAL A 102 -5.83 -11.76 7.90
CA VAL A 102 -6.49 -11.07 6.77
C VAL A 102 -5.45 -10.57 5.78
N LEU A 103 -4.43 -9.87 6.24
CA LEU A 103 -3.35 -9.36 5.38
C LEU A 103 -2.64 -10.50 4.65
N GLY A 104 -2.35 -11.59 5.37
CA GLY A 104 -1.75 -12.79 4.79
C GLY A 104 -2.58 -13.40 3.68
N LYS A 105 -3.88 -13.54 3.92
CA LYS A 105 -4.83 -14.05 2.93
C LYS A 105 -4.89 -13.16 1.69
N ILE A 106 -4.99 -11.85 1.86
CA ILE A 106 -4.97 -10.89 0.75
C ILE A 106 -3.74 -11.10 -0.14
N LEU A 107 -2.55 -11.17 0.47
CA LEU A 107 -1.30 -11.33 -0.28
C LEU A 107 -1.19 -12.69 -0.96
N ASP A 108 -1.62 -13.76 -0.30
CA ASP A 108 -1.59 -15.10 -0.88
C ASP A 108 -2.60 -15.26 -2.03
N ASP A 109 -3.77 -14.67 -1.92
CA ASP A 109 -4.78 -14.71 -2.98
C ASP A 109 -4.35 -13.84 -4.17
N GLN A 110 -3.79 -12.66 -3.91
CA GLN A 110 -3.25 -11.81 -4.99
C GLN A 110 -2.08 -12.50 -5.71
N ARG A 111 -1.21 -13.20 -4.99
CA ARG A 111 -0.14 -13.99 -5.62
C ARG A 111 -0.69 -15.07 -6.56
N LYS A 112 -1.73 -15.80 -6.14
CA LYS A 112 -2.38 -16.82 -7.00
C LYS A 112 -2.99 -16.19 -8.24
N ILE A 113 -3.65 -15.02 -8.10
CA ILE A 113 -4.22 -14.28 -9.23
C ILE A 113 -3.14 -13.90 -10.23
N VAL A 114 -2.02 -13.35 -9.75
CA VAL A 114 -0.90 -12.97 -10.62
C VAL A 114 -0.29 -14.17 -11.33
N GLU A 115 -0.11 -15.29 -10.62
CA GLU A 115 0.39 -16.54 -11.22
C GLU A 115 -0.55 -17.07 -12.30
N GLU A 116 -1.86 -17.04 -12.06
CA GLU A 116 -2.85 -17.48 -13.04
C GLU A 116 -2.92 -16.55 -14.26
N CYS A 117 -2.89 -15.24 -14.04
CA CYS A 117 -2.82 -14.26 -15.13
C CYS A 117 -1.58 -14.48 -16.00
N ARG A 118 -0.43 -14.76 -15.37
CA ARG A 118 0.83 -15.05 -16.09
C ARG A 118 0.69 -16.30 -16.96
N LYS A 119 0.10 -17.38 -16.44
CA LYS A 119 -0.15 -18.60 -17.22
C LYS A 119 -1.03 -18.34 -18.44
N ARG A 120 -2.03 -17.47 -18.27
CA ARG A 120 -2.98 -17.10 -19.34
C ARG A 120 -2.48 -15.96 -20.24
N LYS A 121 -1.28 -15.44 -20.01
CA LYS A 121 -0.72 -14.27 -20.72
C LYS A 121 -1.63 -13.03 -20.64
N MET A 122 -2.28 -12.85 -19.51
CA MET A 122 -3.15 -11.71 -19.21
C MET A 122 -2.45 -10.77 -18.24
N LYS A 123 -2.79 -9.48 -18.32
CA LYS A 123 -2.37 -8.49 -17.31
C LYS A 123 -2.99 -8.80 -15.97
N ALA A 124 -2.16 -8.86 -14.94
CA ALA A 124 -2.65 -9.03 -13.58
C ALA A 124 -3.21 -7.70 -13.04
N PRO A 125 -4.31 -7.72 -12.27
CA PRO A 125 -4.89 -6.51 -11.71
C PRO A 125 -3.98 -5.91 -10.63
N ASN A 126 -3.88 -4.58 -10.62
CA ASN A 126 -3.28 -3.85 -9.53
C ASN A 126 -4.24 -3.76 -8.35
N VAL A 127 -3.68 -3.90 -7.15
CA VAL A 127 -4.42 -3.72 -5.90
C VAL A 127 -3.65 -2.77 -4.98
N CYS A 128 -4.35 -2.16 -4.03
CA CYS A 128 -3.76 -1.24 -3.07
C CYS A 128 -4.06 -1.68 -1.63
N ILE A 129 -3.06 -1.61 -0.76
CA ILE A 129 -3.21 -1.79 0.69
C ILE A 129 -2.86 -0.48 1.36
N ILE A 130 -3.81 0.09 2.09
CA ILE A 130 -3.64 1.33 2.84
C ILE A 130 -3.53 0.97 4.32
N LEU A 131 -2.51 1.52 4.97
CA LEU A 131 -2.19 1.32 6.37
C LEU A 131 -2.09 2.71 7.01
N ASP A 132 -3.14 3.13 7.71
CA ASP A 132 -3.21 4.48 8.27
C ASP A 132 -3.64 4.45 9.74
N ASP A 133 -3.10 5.39 10.50
CA ASP A 133 -3.41 5.59 11.92
C ASP A 133 -3.21 4.33 12.78
N LEU A 134 -2.24 3.50 12.42
CA LEU A 134 -2.00 2.23 13.14
C LEU A 134 -1.32 2.41 14.49
N GLY A 135 -0.87 3.63 14.84
CA GLY A 135 -0.35 4.01 16.15
C GLY A 135 0.54 2.95 16.80
N ASP A 136 -0.01 2.31 17.82
CA ASP A 136 0.59 1.22 18.59
C ASP A 136 0.62 -0.14 17.87
N GLN A 137 -0.12 -0.28 16.77
CA GLN A 137 -0.17 -1.52 15.98
C GLN A 137 1.02 -1.65 15.00
N GLY A 138 1.92 -0.68 14.97
CA GLY A 138 3.15 -0.73 14.15
C GLY A 138 4.00 -1.96 14.41
N ASP A 139 4.01 -2.45 15.64
CA ASP A 139 4.71 -3.69 16.03
C ASP A 139 4.14 -4.93 15.32
N VAL A 140 2.87 -4.92 14.97
CA VAL A 140 2.22 -6.01 14.23
C VAL A 140 2.78 -6.09 12.81
N LEU A 141 3.01 -4.96 12.15
CA LEU A 141 3.65 -4.91 10.83
C LEU A 141 5.12 -5.35 10.88
N ALA A 142 5.82 -4.99 11.96
CA ALA A 142 7.22 -5.36 12.18
C ALA A 142 7.37 -6.81 12.64
N SER A 143 6.31 -7.43 13.17
CA SER A 143 6.36 -8.80 13.69
C SER A 143 6.64 -9.82 12.60
N ARG A 144 7.33 -10.91 12.96
CA ARG A 144 7.71 -11.97 12.02
C ARG A 144 6.51 -12.87 11.70
N ARG A 145 6.33 -13.17 10.41
CA ARG A 145 5.34 -14.14 9.93
C ARG A 145 5.69 -15.54 10.43
N GLY A 146 4.83 -16.13 11.24
CA GLY A 146 4.84 -17.58 11.50
C GLY A 146 6.12 -18.18 12.04
N GLY A 147 6.87 -17.45 12.89
CA GLY A 147 8.04 -18.01 13.57
C GLY A 147 9.40 -17.47 13.11
N LYS A 148 10.50 -18.08 13.58
CA LYS A 148 11.87 -17.56 13.47
C LYS A 148 12.39 -17.33 12.03
N SER A 149 11.75 -17.92 11.01
CA SER A 149 12.20 -17.87 9.60
C SER A 149 11.38 -16.95 8.71
N GLY A 150 10.27 -16.38 9.17
CA GLY A 150 9.42 -15.48 8.37
C GLY A 150 9.91 -14.04 8.44
N GLY A 151 9.98 -13.34 7.29
CA GLY A 151 10.15 -11.89 7.25
C GLY A 151 8.90 -11.18 7.82
N SER A 152 9.04 -9.90 8.20
CA SER A 152 7.88 -9.11 8.63
C SER A 152 6.91 -8.87 7.46
N TRP A 153 5.67 -8.51 7.77
CA TRP A 153 4.69 -8.13 6.76
C TRP A 153 5.15 -6.91 5.95
N LEU A 154 5.74 -5.92 6.63
CA LEU A 154 6.30 -4.74 5.99
C LEU A 154 7.43 -5.12 5.02
N THR A 155 8.34 -6.01 5.42
CA THR A 155 9.39 -6.52 4.52
C THR A 155 8.79 -7.24 3.32
N THR A 156 7.73 -8.04 3.53
CA THR A 156 7.06 -8.75 2.43
C THR A 156 6.41 -7.77 1.45
N LEU A 157 5.71 -6.75 1.94
CA LEU A 157 5.11 -5.72 1.11
C LEU A 157 6.18 -4.92 0.35
N ALA A 158 7.22 -4.45 1.05
CA ALA A 158 8.27 -3.64 0.45
C ALA A 158 9.08 -4.40 -0.62
N CYS A 159 9.46 -5.66 -0.34
CA CYS A 159 10.34 -6.42 -1.23
C CYS A 159 9.59 -7.21 -2.31
N ARG A 160 8.37 -7.65 -2.04
CA ARG A 160 7.62 -8.58 -2.91
C ARG A 160 6.33 -8.00 -3.47
N GLY A 161 5.84 -6.87 -2.96
CA GLY A 161 4.59 -6.25 -3.40
C GLY A 161 4.54 -6.03 -4.91
N ARG A 162 5.60 -5.48 -5.50
CA ARG A 162 5.70 -5.27 -6.96
C ARG A 162 5.48 -6.54 -7.79
N HIS A 163 6.03 -7.66 -7.34
CA HIS A 163 5.88 -8.94 -8.04
C HIS A 163 4.47 -9.54 -7.93
N MET A 164 3.69 -9.06 -6.97
CA MET A 164 2.30 -9.43 -6.74
C MET A 164 1.30 -8.40 -7.24
N GLN A 165 1.76 -7.35 -7.94
CA GLN A 165 0.93 -6.22 -8.36
C GLN A 165 0.20 -5.53 -7.18
N VAL A 166 0.90 -5.45 -6.04
CA VAL A 166 0.42 -4.80 -4.82
C VAL A 166 1.14 -3.48 -4.64
N SER A 167 0.39 -2.40 -4.67
CA SER A 167 0.81 -1.09 -4.16
C SER A 167 0.43 -0.98 -2.68
N TRP A 168 1.21 -0.23 -1.92
CA TRP A 168 0.82 0.07 -0.54
C TRP A 168 1.12 1.52 -0.17
N ILE A 169 0.31 2.03 0.75
CA ILE A 169 0.43 3.37 1.30
C ILE A 169 0.47 3.22 2.82
N LEU A 170 1.58 3.59 3.44
CA LEU A 170 1.77 3.54 4.89
C LEU A 170 1.93 4.95 5.43
N PHE A 171 1.15 5.28 6.43
CA PHE A 171 1.31 6.51 7.21
C PHE A 171 2.02 6.20 8.53
N GLY A 172 3.21 6.80 8.70
CA GLY A 172 3.92 6.81 9.97
C GLY A 172 3.49 8.01 10.81
N ALA A 173 3.21 7.79 12.09
CA ALA A 173 3.20 8.89 13.05
C ALA A 173 4.66 9.22 13.39
N GLU A 174 5.08 10.48 13.26
CA GLU A 174 6.31 10.91 13.90
C GLU A 174 6.12 10.84 15.42
N ALA A 175 7.00 10.12 16.09
CA ALA A 175 7.12 10.21 17.53
C ALA A 175 7.40 11.68 17.87
N GLN A 176 6.50 12.33 18.59
CA GLN A 176 6.79 13.67 19.10
C GLN A 176 8.05 13.54 19.97
N PRO A 177 9.06 14.41 19.76
CA PRO A 177 10.19 14.45 20.67
C PRO A 177 9.62 14.72 22.06
N SER A 178 9.94 13.82 23.00
CA SER A 178 9.61 14.03 24.40
C SER A 178 10.08 15.44 24.77
N ARG A 179 9.16 16.31 25.15
CA ARG A 179 9.53 17.56 25.81
C ARG A 179 10.32 17.12 27.03
N SER A 180 11.62 17.26 26.94
CA SER A 180 12.46 17.23 28.14
C SER A 180 11.98 18.36 29.01
N ASP A 181 11.42 18.03 30.14
CA ASP A 181 11.13 18.97 31.20
C ASP A 181 12.43 19.70 31.56
N SER A 182 12.58 20.88 31.00
CA SER A 182 13.54 21.85 31.46
C SER A 182 12.86 22.71 32.50
N GLU A 183 12.58 22.10 33.66
CA GLU A 183 12.42 22.83 34.89
C GLU A 183 13.75 22.79 35.61
N GLY A 184 14.37 23.94 35.70
CA GLY A 184 15.53 24.25 36.51
C GLY A 184 15.59 25.74 36.72
#